data_5b049d410d9b160771bbe18f312c2e54
#
_entry.id   5b049d410d9b160771bbe18f312c2e54
#
_cell.length_a   1.000
_cell.length_b   1.000
_cell.length_c   1.000
_cell.angle_alpha   90.00
_cell.angle_beta   90.00
_cell.angle_gamma   90.00
#
_symmetry.space_group_name_H-M   'P 1'
#
loop_
_entity.id
_entity.type
_entity.pdbx_description
1 polymer ?
#
loop_
_entity_poly.entity_id
_entity_poly.type
_entity_poly.pdbx_seq_one_letter_code
_entity_poly.pdbx_strand_id
1 'polypeptide(L)'
;MTTLDRYIVRTFTTSLVLWFIVLMAVRVMADLLFNFDEFAEAGENLAERLQWIGTYYSWQSIVYFAELGGVVVVCAAVFSLARMNHTNELTAMLASGVSLYRVLFPIVVGSVIVGGLIFADREFLIPSVSHLLVRTRKSDTLKEFQIPARSDENRSAWYANTFNPAQGKMISPRVVLRTTDLQPSVAILATEGRRPTRAEAARLESNQGWMLQGAVVRHAGHGVLGAWPNSPTVEQVFTTQSREALLRMINQQVDLAPDEINGVALHPTSRLVVSEPKNGLYDDVVLQQPRFDLWVFERVGDKENNRYVGTILADWAVWRDQAKEGDLDAHWELTNGVLFVPTDLSTRALVLRQSSSWLEYLPLRDVTKLLTFDQAVGAKEAELTMHARMTEPIYNVLLLLLGVPFILSRERNLKTSAGLCMLAVMSCFMFIYLCKHLDMLPSLRAWLPLLVFGPIAAVTVDSIKT
;
A
#
# COMPACT_ATOMS: atom_id res chain seq x y z
N MET A 1 -1.63 -39.60 -16.21
CA MET A 1 -1.93 -38.85 -17.44
C MET A 1 -1.90 -39.81 -18.63
N THR A 2 -2.98 -39.91 -19.36
CA THR A 2 -3.04 -40.69 -20.59
C THR A 2 -2.30 -39.94 -21.73
N THR A 3 -2.00 -40.61 -22.84
CA THR A 3 -1.42 -39.98 -24.04
C THR A 3 -2.28 -38.84 -24.56
N LEU A 4 -3.60 -39.00 -24.47
CA LEU A 4 -4.59 -37.99 -24.83
C LEU A 4 -4.48 -36.72 -23.94
N ASP A 5 -4.44 -36.92 -22.62
CA ASP A 5 -4.33 -35.77 -21.68
C ASP A 5 -3.05 -34.97 -21.95
N ARG A 6 -1.93 -35.67 -22.21
CA ARG A 6 -0.65 -35.01 -22.55
C ARG A 6 -0.72 -34.21 -23.85
N TYR A 7 -1.42 -34.73 -24.84
CA TYR A 7 -1.63 -34.03 -26.10
C TYR A 7 -2.44 -32.74 -25.90
N ILE A 8 -3.57 -32.81 -25.18
CA ILE A 8 -4.44 -31.67 -24.91
C ILE A 8 -3.68 -30.61 -24.10
N VAL A 9 -3.00 -31.02 -23.03
CA VAL A 9 -2.18 -30.10 -22.21
C VAL A 9 -1.11 -29.41 -23.05
N ARG A 10 -0.37 -30.15 -23.91
CA ARG A 10 0.65 -29.58 -24.77
C ARG A 10 0.06 -28.56 -25.75
N THR A 11 -1.06 -28.89 -26.39
CA THR A 11 -1.74 -27.99 -27.34
C THR A 11 -2.23 -26.72 -26.64
N PHE A 12 -2.85 -26.87 -25.46
CA PHE A 12 -3.30 -25.74 -24.64
C PHE A 12 -2.13 -24.86 -24.17
N THR A 13 -1.06 -25.45 -23.63
CA THR A 13 0.13 -24.69 -23.17
C THR A 13 0.81 -23.95 -24.32
N THR A 14 0.93 -24.58 -25.50
CA THR A 14 1.48 -23.90 -26.69
C THR A 14 0.63 -22.71 -27.10
N SER A 15 -0.69 -22.87 -27.10
CA SER A 15 -1.66 -21.80 -27.38
C SER A 15 -1.61 -20.70 -26.31
N LEU A 16 -1.44 -21.07 -25.05
CA LEU A 16 -1.32 -20.14 -23.91
C LEU A 16 -0.09 -19.22 -24.09
N VAL A 17 1.07 -19.81 -24.37
CA VAL A 17 2.30 -19.04 -24.62
C VAL A 17 2.14 -18.13 -25.83
N LEU A 18 1.57 -18.65 -26.92
CA LEU A 18 1.33 -17.84 -28.13
C LEU A 18 0.45 -16.62 -27.84
N TRP A 19 -0.72 -16.87 -27.22
CA TRP A 19 -1.67 -15.79 -26.92
C TRP A 19 -1.17 -14.82 -25.86
N PHE A 20 -0.36 -15.30 -24.91
CA PHE A 20 0.32 -14.44 -23.96
C PHE A 20 1.25 -13.45 -24.67
N ILE A 21 2.11 -13.95 -25.58
CA ILE A 21 3.02 -13.08 -26.35
C ILE A 21 2.24 -12.09 -27.22
N VAL A 22 1.21 -12.56 -27.93
CA VAL A 22 0.42 -11.69 -28.81
C VAL A 22 -0.30 -10.59 -28.02
N LEU A 23 -1.02 -10.94 -26.96
CA LEU A 23 -1.78 -9.97 -26.18
C LEU A 23 -0.86 -9.00 -25.42
N MET A 24 0.29 -9.50 -24.92
CA MET A 24 1.32 -8.67 -24.31
C MET A 24 1.88 -7.66 -25.31
N ALA A 25 2.22 -8.09 -26.53
CA ALA A 25 2.71 -7.21 -27.57
C ALA A 25 1.68 -6.15 -27.96
N VAL A 26 0.40 -6.53 -28.11
CA VAL A 26 -0.70 -5.59 -28.38
C VAL A 26 -0.86 -4.58 -27.26
N ARG A 27 -0.79 -5.02 -25.99
CA ARG A 27 -0.94 -4.15 -24.82
C ARG A 27 0.21 -3.14 -24.71
N VAL A 28 1.46 -3.61 -24.91
CA VAL A 28 2.65 -2.76 -24.92
C VAL A 28 2.61 -1.77 -26.08
N MET A 29 2.24 -2.23 -27.28
CA MET A 29 2.13 -1.35 -28.46
C MET A 29 1.06 -0.28 -28.26
N ALA A 30 -0.11 -0.64 -27.72
CA ALA A 30 -1.18 0.30 -27.44
C ALA A 30 -0.71 1.34 -26.42
N ASP A 31 -0.10 0.92 -25.28
CA ASP A 31 0.42 1.83 -24.28
C ASP A 31 1.50 2.76 -24.83
N LEU A 32 2.41 2.24 -25.65
CA LEU A 32 3.45 3.03 -26.30
C LEU A 32 2.88 4.07 -27.28
N LEU A 33 1.88 3.69 -28.06
CA LEU A 33 1.23 4.62 -29.00
C LEU A 33 0.49 5.74 -28.31
N PHE A 34 -0.27 5.42 -27.25
CA PHE A 34 -1.05 6.43 -26.50
C PHE A 34 -0.17 7.35 -25.65
N ASN A 35 1.05 6.92 -25.28
CA ASN A 35 1.95 7.67 -24.41
C ASN A 35 3.30 7.95 -25.10
N PHE A 36 3.33 8.00 -26.43
CA PHE A 36 4.56 8.19 -27.19
C PHE A 36 5.30 9.47 -26.81
N ASP A 37 4.57 10.56 -26.57
CA ASP A 37 5.14 11.87 -26.20
C ASP A 37 5.91 11.78 -24.88
N GLU A 38 5.40 10.99 -23.94
CA GLU A 38 6.08 10.80 -22.64
C GLU A 38 7.41 10.06 -22.79
N PHE A 39 7.49 9.07 -23.68
CA PHE A 39 8.73 8.35 -23.97
C PHE A 39 9.68 9.13 -24.87
N ALA A 40 9.17 10.04 -25.71
CA ALA A 40 10.00 10.87 -26.55
C ALA A 40 10.86 11.86 -25.76
N GLU A 41 10.38 12.28 -24.55
CA GLU A 41 11.11 13.13 -23.63
C GLU A 41 12.15 12.35 -22.78
N ALA A 42 12.14 11.02 -22.79
CA ALA A 42 13.04 10.19 -22.01
C ALA A 42 14.39 9.97 -22.76
N GLY A 43 15.50 10.47 -22.19
CA GLY A 43 16.85 10.30 -22.73
C GLY A 43 17.20 11.21 -23.88
N GLU A 44 18.49 11.52 -24.02
CA GLU A 44 19.03 12.39 -25.08
C GLU A 44 19.23 11.63 -26.40
N ASN A 45 19.56 10.33 -26.34
CA ASN A 45 19.89 9.48 -27.48
C ASN A 45 18.85 8.38 -27.72
N LEU A 46 18.71 7.92 -28.97
CA LEU A 46 17.80 6.83 -29.34
C LEU A 46 18.10 5.53 -28.54
N ALA A 47 19.39 5.21 -28.32
CA ALA A 47 19.78 4.02 -27.56
C ALA A 47 19.33 4.09 -26.11
N GLU A 48 19.47 5.24 -25.46
CA GLU A 48 19.00 5.47 -24.08
C GLU A 48 17.48 5.36 -23.98
N ARG A 49 16.75 5.92 -24.96
CA ARG A 49 15.27 5.80 -25.03
C ARG A 49 14.84 4.35 -25.15
N LEU A 50 15.47 3.58 -26.05
CA LEU A 50 15.13 2.17 -26.21
C LEU A 50 15.46 1.36 -24.97
N GLN A 51 16.59 1.63 -24.31
CA GLN A 51 16.94 0.98 -23.04
C GLN A 51 15.94 1.33 -21.94
N TRP A 52 15.53 2.59 -21.87
CA TRP A 52 14.52 3.05 -20.90
C TRP A 52 13.16 2.39 -21.14
N ILE A 53 12.68 2.40 -22.38
CA ILE A 53 11.44 1.73 -22.78
C ILE A 53 11.50 0.22 -22.44
N GLY A 54 12.59 -0.44 -22.76
CA GLY A 54 12.80 -1.86 -22.45
C GLY A 54 12.78 -2.13 -20.95
N THR A 55 13.45 -1.29 -20.16
CA THR A 55 13.46 -1.41 -18.70
C THR A 55 12.07 -1.15 -18.09
N TYR A 56 11.37 -0.13 -18.57
CA TYR A 56 10.01 0.20 -18.11
C TYR A 56 9.06 -0.98 -18.37
N TYR A 57 8.99 -1.48 -19.61
CA TYR A 57 8.06 -2.56 -19.94
C TYR A 57 8.49 -3.91 -19.36
N SER A 58 9.76 -4.13 -19.03
CA SER A 58 10.17 -5.35 -18.32
C SER A 58 9.52 -5.45 -16.93
N TRP A 59 9.42 -4.35 -16.21
CA TRP A 59 8.71 -4.30 -14.91
C TRP A 59 7.20 -4.26 -15.09
N GLN A 60 6.70 -3.48 -16.04
CA GLN A 60 5.27 -3.35 -16.30
C GLN A 60 4.64 -4.66 -16.80
N SER A 61 5.42 -5.54 -17.43
CA SER A 61 4.96 -6.85 -17.91
C SER A 61 4.44 -7.76 -16.77
N ILE A 62 4.96 -7.59 -15.55
CA ILE A 62 4.50 -8.30 -14.36
C ILE A 62 3.04 -7.92 -14.08
N VAL A 63 2.71 -6.63 -14.11
CA VAL A 63 1.33 -6.15 -13.91
C VAL A 63 0.43 -6.59 -15.07
N TYR A 64 0.92 -6.49 -16.31
CA TYR A 64 0.17 -6.90 -17.49
C TYR A 64 -0.13 -8.41 -17.51
N PHE A 65 0.75 -9.23 -16.95
CA PHE A 65 0.46 -10.65 -16.77
C PHE A 65 -0.75 -10.88 -15.87
N ALA A 66 -0.83 -10.16 -14.75
CA ALA A 66 -1.99 -10.23 -13.86
C ALA A 66 -3.27 -9.69 -14.51
N GLU A 67 -3.18 -8.60 -15.30
CA GLU A 67 -4.34 -8.01 -15.97
C GLU A 67 -4.88 -8.87 -17.12
N LEU A 68 -3.99 -9.41 -17.94
CA LEU A 68 -4.34 -10.12 -19.18
C LEU A 68 -4.55 -11.62 -18.99
N GLY A 69 -4.09 -12.20 -17.89
CA GLY A 69 -4.02 -13.65 -17.71
C GLY A 69 -5.35 -14.37 -17.92
N GLY A 70 -6.47 -13.80 -17.45
CA GLY A 70 -7.79 -14.34 -17.68
C GLY A 70 -8.19 -14.40 -19.16
N VAL A 71 -7.92 -13.31 -19.89
CA VAL A 71 -8.19 -13.22 -21.33
C VAL A 71 -7.30 -14.20 -22.11
N VAL A 72 -6.03 -14.30 -21.74
CA VAL A 72 -5.07 -15.23 -22.34
C VAL A 72 -5.54 -16.66 -22.20
N VAL A 73 -6.02 -17.06 -21.03
CA VAL A 73 -6.57 -18.42 -20.78
C VAL A 73 -7.75 -18.73 -21.70
N VAL A 74 -8.70 -17.79 -21.81
CA VAL A 74 -9.87 -17.97 -22.68
C VAL A 74 -9.46 -18.06 -24.14
N CYS A 75 -8.64 -17.14 -24.63
CA CYS A 75 -8.13 -17.16 -26.00
C CYS A 75 -7.37 -18.47 -26.32
N ALA A 76 -6.51 -18.91 -25.39
CA ALA A 76 -5.77 -20.16 -25.54
C ALA A 76 -6.68 -21.39 -25.61
N ALA A 77 -7.70 -21.45 -24.76
CA ALA A 77 -8.66 -22.55 -24.75
C ALA A 77 -9.50 -22.58 -26.03
N VAL A 78 -10.04 -21.39 -26.40
CA VAL A 78 -10.82 -21.22 -27.63
C VAL A 78 -10.01 -21.64 -28.86
N PHE A 79 -8.77 -21.15 -28.97
CA PHE A 79 -7.90 -21.47 -30.09
C PHE A 79 -7.51 -22.95 -30.14
N SER A 80 -7.21 -23.57 -28.98
CA SER A 80 -6.88 -24.99 -28.90
C SER A 80 -8.03 -25.85 -29.34
N LEU A 81 -9.24 -25.60 -28.84
CA LEU A 81 -10.46 -26.34 -29.19
C LEU A 81 -10.86 -26.12 -30.66
N ALA A 82 -10.79 -24.87 -31.13
CA ALA A 82 -11.07 -24.52 -32.51
C ALA A 82 -10.12 -25.23 -33.49
N ARG A 83 -8.84 -25.31 -33.16
CA ARG A 83 -7.83 -26.04 -33.94
C ARG A 83 -8.15 -27.51 -33.99
N MET A 84 -8.42 -28.16 -32.84
CA MET A 84 -8.78 -29.57 -32.76
C MET A 84 -10.07 -29.89 -33.52
N ASN A 85 -11.02 -28.95 -33.51
CA ASN A 85 -12.27 -29.09 -34.27
C ASN A 85 -12.01 -28.95 -35.80
N HIS A 86 -11.20 -27.99 -36.22
CA HIS A 86 -10.83 -27.76 -37.62
C HIS A 86 -10.07 -28.96 -38.24
N THR A 87 -9.21 -29.60 -37.46
CA THR A 87 -8.45 -30.79 -37.88
C THR A 87 -9.27 -32.09 -37.75
N ASN A 88 -10.56 -32.02 -37.36
CA ASN A 88 -11.46 -33.15 -37.07
C ASN A 88 -10.97 -34.10 -35.96
N GLU A 89 -9.93 -33.72 -35.22
CA GLU A 89 -9.40 -34.51 -34.11
C GLU A 89 -10.42 -34.60 -32.96
N LEU A 90 -11.13 -33.51 -32.64
CA LEU A 90 -12.18 -33.51 -31.64
C LEU A 90 -13.31 -34.47 -32.04
N THR A 91 -13.74 -34.45 -33.30
CA THR A 91 -14.77 -35.35 -33.83
C THR A 91 -14.34 -36.83 -33.75
N ALA A 92 -13.07 -37.10 -34.08
CA ALA A 92 -12.52 -38.46 -33.98
C ALA A 92 -12.48 -38.96 -32.51
N MET A 93 -12.11 -38.11 -31.57
CA MET A 93 -12.11 -38.43 -30.13
C MET A 93 -13.54 -38.72 -29.62
N LEU A 94 -14.50 -37.90 -29.99
CA LEU A 94 -15.91 -38.11 -29.61
C LEU A 94 -16.49 -39.37 -30.24
N ALA A 95 -16.16 -39.64 -31.52
CA ALA A 95 -16.57 -40.86 -32.21
C ALA A 95 -15.96 -42.15 -31.60
N SER A 96 -14.80 -42.03 -30.96
CA SER A 96 -14.16 -43.13 -30.22
C SER A 96 -14.75 -43.35 -28.82
N GLY A 97 -15.79 -42.60 -28.42
CA GLY A 97 -16.46 -42.73 -27.13
C GLY A 97 -15.82 -41.93 -26.00
N VAL A 98 -14.86 -41.03 -26.29
CA VAL A 98 -14.32 -40.13 -25.29
C VAL A 98 -15.34 -39.02 -24.99
N SER A 99 -15.71 -38.87 -23.72
CA SER A 99 -16.63 -37.81 -23.33
C SER A 99 -15.99 -36.40 -23.48
N LEU A 100 -16.80 -35.45 -23.86
CA LEU A 100 -16.37 -34.04 -24.00
C LEU A 100 -15.79 -33.49 -22.70
N TYR A 101 -16.36 -33.81 -21.56
CA TYR A 101 -15.85 -33.41 -20.24
C TYR A 101 -14.41 -33.89 -20.02
N ARG A 102 -14.04 -35.06 -20.53
CA ARG A 102 -12.67 -35.56 -20.44
C ARG A 102 -11.68 -34.71 -21.25
N VAL A 103 -12.13 -34.17 -22.39
CA VAL A 103 -11.32 -33.27 -23.22
C VAL A 103 -11.18 -31.90 -22.55
N LEU A 104 -12.23 -31.40 -21.90
CA LEU A 104 -12.23 -30.11 -21.23
C LEU A 104 -11.46 -30.11 -19.90
N PHE A 105 -11.47 -31.22 -19.18
CA PHE A 105 -10.87 -31.32 -17.85
C PHE A 105 -9.42 -30.83 -17.78
N PRO A 106 -8.48 -31.25 -18.68
CA PRO A 106 -7.11 -30.73 -18.67
C PRO A 106 -7.02 -29.23 -18.91
N ILE A 107 -7.90 -28.65 -19.71
CA ILE A 107 -7.97 -27.22 -20.01
C ILE A 107 -8.44 -26.45 -18.78
N VAL A 108 -9.48 -26.93 -18.09
CA VAL A 108 -9.96 -26.34 -16.84
C VAL A 108 -8.91 -26.40 -15.75
N VAL A 109 -8.22 -27.54 -15.58
CA VAL A 109 -7.11 -27.65 -14.64
C VAL A 109 -5.99 -26.66 -14.99
N GLY A 110 -5.64 -26.53 -16.27
CA GLY A 110 -4.68 -25.54 -16.74
C GLY A 110 -5.12 -24.10 -16.41
N SER A 111 -6.40 -23.79 -16.59
CA SER A 111 -6.99 -22.48 -16.22
C SER A 111 -6.86 -22.20 -14.72
N VAL A 112 -7.13 -23.18 -13.86
CA VAL A 112 -6.96 -23.04 -12.41
C VAL A 112 -5.50 -22.81 -12.03
N ILE A 113 -4.56 -23.54 -12.68
CA ILE A 113 -3.11 -23.34 -12.45
C ILE A 113 -2.70 -21.92 -12.82
N VAL A 114 -3.12 -21.41 -13.99
CA VAL A 114 -2.81 -20.03 -14.41
C VAL A 114 -3.45 -19.02 -13.45
N GLY A 115 -4.69 -19.25 -13.01
CA GLY A 115 -5.34 -18.43 -11.98
C GLY A 115 -4.54 -18.38 -10.67
N GLY A 116 -4.00 -19.52 -10.25
CA GLY A 116 -3.10 -19.62 -9.09
C GLY A 116 -1.77 -18.85 -9.30
N LEU A 117 -1.21 -18.89 -10.51
CA LEU A 117 -0.01 -18.11 -10.84
C LEU A 117 -0.29 -16.59 -10.83
N ILE A 118 -1.44 -16.14 -11.34
CA ILE A 118 -1.87 -14.74 -11.29
C ILE A 118 -2.04 -14.29 -9.84
N PHE A 119 -2.67 -15.13 -9.00
CA PHE A 119 -2.81 -14.84 -7.58
C PHE A 119 -1.44 -14.73 -6.89
N ALA A 120 -0.51 -15.65 -7.17
CA ALA A 120 0.85 -15.62 -6.63
C ALA A 120 1.63 -14.37 -7.12
N ASP A 121 1.46 -13.98 -8.37
CA ASP A 121 2.03 -12.76 -8.93
C ASP A 121 1.56 -11.51 -8.18
N ARG A 122 0.26 -11.39 -7.94
CA ARG A 122 -0.33 -10.29 -7.17
C ARG A 122 0.07 -10.25 -5.70
N GLU A 123 0.32 -11.42 -5.09
CA GLU A 123 0.66 -11.51 -3.67
C GLU A 123 2.16 -11.33 -3.39
N PHE A 124 3.03 -11.79 -4.30
CA PHE A 124 4.48 -11.83 -4.06
C PHE A 124 5.28 -10.96 -5.04
N LEU A 125 5.03 -11.06 -6.35
CA LEU A 125 5.86 -10.38 -7.35
C LEU A 125 5.53 -8.89 -7.44
N ILE A 126 4.29 -8.53 -7.67
CA ILE A 126 3.85 -7.12 -7.77
C ILE A 126 4.27 -6.32 -6.53
N PRO A 127 3.99 -6.76 -5.28
CA PRO A 127 4.42 -6.03 -4.09
C PRO A 127 5.94 -5.87 -3.99
N SER A 128 6.73 -6.86 -4.40
CA SER A 128 8.19 -6.79 -4.34
C SER A 128 8.78 -5.72 -5.25
N VAL A 129 8.20 -5.54 -6.44
CA VAL A 129 8.64 -4.58 -7.46
C VAL A 129 7.83 -3.28 -7.51
N SER A 130 6.87 -3.12 -6.61
CA SER A 130 5.93 -1.98 -6.60
C SER A 130 6.60 -0.60 -6.68
N HIS A 131 7.78 -0.45 -6.04
CA HIS A 131 8.56 0.80 -6.07
C HIS A 131 9.15 1.13 -7.46
N LEU A 132 9.29 0.13 -8.34
CA LEU A 132 9.75 0.30 -9.71
C LEU A 132 8.57 0.60 -10.65
N LEU A 133 7.37 0.11 -10.30
CA LEU A 133 6.13 0.30 -11.07
C LEU A 133 5.58 1.72 -10.99
N VAL A 134 5.88 2.45 -9.90
CA VAL A 134 5.41 3.84 -9.69
C VAL A 134 6.32 4.86 -10.41
N ARG A 135 7.41 4.40 -11.05
CA ARG A 135 8.28 5.30 -11.83
C ARG A 135 7.52 5.98 -12.96
N THR A 136 7.81 7.25 -13.16
CA THR A 136 7.22 8.03 -14.25
C THR A 136 7.83 7.59 -15.58
N ARG A 137 7.04 7.55 -16.65
CA ARG A 137 7.50 7.22 -18.02
C ARG A 137 8.56 8.20 -18.55
N LYS A 138 8.57 9.45 -18.03
CA LYS A 138 9.45 10.55 -18.48
C LYS A 138 10.84 10.52 -17.87
N SER A 139 11.02 10.02 -16.67
CA SER A 139 12.29 10.12 -15.94
C SER A 139 12.43 9.06 -14.85
N ASP A 140 13.68 8.68 -14.58
CA ASP A 140 14.04 7.77 -13.48
C ASP A 140 13.91 8.44 -12.11
N THR A 141 13.83 9.75 -12.08
CA THR A 141 13.68 10.58 -10.86
C THR A 141 12.22 10.76 -10.50
N LEU A 142 11.88 10.36 -9.29
CA LEU A 142 10.57 10.65 -8.70
C LEU A 142 10.44 12.16 -8.50
N LYS A 143 9.44 12.79 -9.13
CA LYS A 143 9.15 14.22 -8.94
C LYS A 143 8.64 14.49 -7.53
N GLU A 144 8.83 15.71 -7.07
CA GLU A 144 8.22 16.19 -5.85
C GLU A 144 6.69 16.21 -5.98
N PHE A 145 6.02 15.82 -4.90
CA PHE A 145 4.56 15.80 -4.85
C PHE A 145 4.02 16.18 -3.47
N GLN A 146 2.76 16.57 -3.42
CA GLN A 146 2.05 16.85 -2.19
C GLN A 146 1.55 15.55 -1.57
N ILE A 147 1.73 15.38 -0.26
CA ILE A 147 1.11 14.30 0.49
C ILE A 147 -0.26 14.81 0.97
N PRO A 148 -1.37 14.37 0.34
CA PRO A 148 -2.70 14.59 0.90
C PRO A 148 -2.84 13.76 2.18
N ALA A 149 -3.83 14.07 3.03
CA ALA A 149 -4.04 13.36 4.29
C ALA A 149 -3.96 11.83 4.12
N ARG A 150 -2.93 11.20 4.69
CA ARG A 150 -2.71 9.74 4.67
C ARG A 150 -2.70 9.21 6.09
N SER A 151 -3.51 8.21 6.35
CA SER A 151 -3.54 7.55 7.66
C SER A 151 -2.43 6.50 7.76
N ASP A 152 -1.80 6.43 8.94
CA ASP A 152 -0.84 5.38 9.30
C ASP A 152 -1.51 4.27 10.15
N GLU A 153 -0.71 3.26 10.53
CA GLU A 153 -1.18 2.16 11.41
C GLU A 153 -1.65 2.66 12.78
N ASN A 154 -1.14 3.80 13.24
CA ASN A 154 -1.48 4.42 14.50
C ASN A 154 -2.72 5.35 14.40
N ARG A 155 -3.48 5.31 13.29
CA ARG A 155 -4.62 6.19 12.99
C ARG A 155 -4.26 7.68 12.90
N SER A 156 -2.97 8.01 12.84
CA SER A 156 -2.51 9.38 12.65
C SER A 156 -2.65 9.80 11.20
N ALA A 157 -3.13 11.02 10.96
CA ALA A 157 -3.21 11.56 9.61
C ALA A 157 -1.97 12.40 9.32
N TRP A 158 -1.25 12.02 8.28
CA TRP A 158 -0.05 12.69 7.79
C TRP A 158 -0.37 13.53 6.57
N TYR A 159 0.14 14.74 6.55
CA TYR A 159 0.03 15.69 5.46
C TYR A 159 1.38 16.38 5.26
N ALA A 160 1.77 16.66 4.02
CA ALA A 160 2.91 17.54 3.74
C ALA A 160 2.65 18.35 2.48
N ASN A 161 3.07 19.61 2.49
CA ASN A 161 2.93 20.48 1.31
C ASN A 161 3.74 19.96 0.13
N THR A 162 4.96 19.48 0.39
CA THR A 162 5.84 18.92 -0.62
C THR A 162 6.64 17.77 -0.03
N PHE A 163 6.76 16.69 -0.77
CA PHE A 163 7.61 15.56 -0.46
C PHE A 163 8.58 15.31 -1.61
N ASN A 164 9.86 15.29 -1.30
CA ASN A 164 10.91 14.95 -2.23
C ASN A 164 11.38 13.50 -1.98
N PRO A 165 10.97 12.55 -2.83
CA PRO A 165 11.31 11.14 -2.63
C PRO A 165 12.80 10.83 -2.77
N ALA A 166 13.52 11.59 -3.63
CA ALA A 166 14.95 11.39 -3.89
C ALA A 166 15.79 11.75 -2.66
N GLN A 167 15.40 12.79 -1.94
CA GLN A 167 16.07 13.24 -0.70
C GLN A 167 15.46 12.61 0.56
N GLY A 168 14.26 12.02 0.46
CA GLY A 168 13.50 11.53 1.61
C GLY A 168 13.12 12.66 2.57
N LYS A 169 12.75 13.83 2.04
CA LYS A 169 12.41 15.03 2.82
C LYS A 169 10.97 15.47 2.60
N MET A 170 10.33 15.94 3.67
CA MET A 170 9.01 16.57 3.68
C MET A 170 9.15 18.04 4.03
N ILE A 171 8.40 18.90 3.35
CA ILE A 171 8.31 20.34 3.66
C ILE A 171 6.95 20.61 4.30
N SER A 172 6.97 21.31 5.43
CA SER A 172 5.79 21.65 6.24
C SER A 172 4.92 20.43 6.56
N PRO A 173 5.47 19.33 7.12
CA PRO A 173 4.68 18.20 7.51
C PRO A 173 3.75 18.55 8.67
N ARG A 174 2.55 17.96 8.63
CA ARG A 174 1.54 18.06 9.68
C ARG A 174 1.07 16.66 10.02
N VAL A 175 1.06 16.36 11.31
CA VAL A 175 0.59 15.06 11.80
C VAL A 175 -0.54 15.31 12.76
N VAL A 176 -1.68 14.67 12.54
CA VAL A 176 -2.82 14.74 13.42
C VAL A 176 -3.05 13.35 14.00
N LEU A 177 -2.78 13.21 15.29
CA LEU A 177 -3.15 12.01 16.03
C LEU A 177 -4.64 12.05 16.33
N ARG A 178 -5.30 10.91 16.21
CA ARG A 178 -6.75 10.78 16.42
C ARG A 178 -7.03 9.81 17.54
N THR A 179 -8.07 10.09 18.31
CA THR A 179 -8.62 9.16 19.30
C THR A 179 -9.18 7.89 18.65
N THR A 180 -9.61 6.95 19.47
CA THR A 180 -10.32 5.74 19.03
C THR A 180 -11.54 6.08 18.18
N ASP A 181 -12.23 7.19 18.50
CA ASP A 181 -13.42 7.70 17.81
C ASP A 181 -13.06 8.61 16.62
N LEU A 182 -11.81 8.57 16.15
CA LEU A 182 -11.27 9.36 15.04
C LEU A 182 -11.31 10.89 15.23
N GLN A 183 -11.59 11.37 16.44
CA GLN A 183 -11.49 12.79 16.75
C GLN A 183 -10.02 13.21 16.85
N PRO A 184 -9.64 14.41 16.40
CA PRO A 184 -8.29 14.90 16.54
C PRO A 184 -7.94 15.09 18.02
N SER A 185 -6.87 14.47 18.50
CA SER A 185 -6.39 14.63 19.88
C SER A 185 -5.16 15.51 19.96
N VAL A 186 -4.20 15.32 19.05
CA VAL A 186 -2.97 16.10 19.00
C VAL A 186 -2.64 16.46 17.56
N ALA A 187 -2.19 17.68 17.33
CA ALA A 187 -1.63 18.11 16.07
C ALA A 187 -0.14 18.47 16.24
N ILE A 188 0.70 17.90 15.40
CA ILE A 188 2.11 18.22 15.31
C ILE A 188 2.32 19.00 14.02
N LEU A 189 2.89 20.18 14.13
CA LEU A 189 3.23 21.05 13.01
C LEU A 189 4.75 21.16 12.96
N ALA A 190 5.36 20.93 11.83
CA ALA A 190 6.81 21.05 11.69
C ALA A 190 7.20 21.80 10.41
N THR A 191 8.42 22.29 10.35
CA THR A 191 8.97 22.98 9.18
C THR A 191 9.50 21.99 8.16
N GLU A 192 10.22 20.96 8.62
CA GLU A 192 10.82 19.93 7.77
C GLU A 192 10.71 18.55 8.43
N GLY A 193 10.55 17.51 7.60
CA GLY A 193 10.58 16.13 8.02
C GLY A 193 11.62 15.34 7.22
N ARG A 194 12.41 14.49 7.90
CA ARG A 194 13.41 13.62 7.29
C ARG A 194 13.44 12.25 7.94
N ARG A 195 14.08 11.31 7.32
CA ARG A 195 14.32 9.98 7.93
C ARG A 195 15.41 10.08 9.01
N PRO A 196 15.34 9.25 10.07
CA PRO A 196 16.38 9.21 11.08
C PRO A 196 17.70 8.71 10.49
N THR A 197 18.79 9.33 10.93
CA THR A 197 20.15 8.85 10.66
C THR A 197 20.42 7.54 11.42
N ARG A 198 21.49 6.82 11.06
CA ARG A 198 21.86 5.59 11.78
C ARG A 198 22.11 5.81 13.28
N ALA A 199 22.74 6.95 13.62
CA ALA A 199 23.01 7.30 15.01
C ALA A 199 21.72 7.63 15.79
N GLU A 200 20.78 8.37 15.17
CA GLU A 200 19.48 8.68 15.75
C GLU A 200 18.63 7.42 15.89
N ALA A 201 18.60 6.58 14.87
CA ALA A 201 17.87 5.30 14.91
C ALA A 201 18.39 4.35 16.02
N ALA A 202 19.70 4.35 16.28
CA ALA A 202 20.28 3.59 17.39
C ALA A 202 19.86 4.16 18.75
N ARG A 203 19.76 5.48 18.89
CA ARG A 203 19.27 6.14 20.13
C ARG A 203 17.77 5.89 20.35
N LEU A 204 16.99 5.80 19.28
CA LEU A 204 15.54 5.58 19.32
C LEU A 204 15.16 4.11 19.41
N GLU A 205 16.11 3.20 19.19
CA GLU A 205 15.87 1.76 19.03
C GLU A 205 14.86 1.45 17.92
N SER A 206 14.63 2.42 17.01
CA SER A 206 13.70 2.33 15.90
C SER A 206 14.17 3.18 14.72
N ASN A 207 13.92 2.65 13.51
CA ASN A 207 14.11 3.38 12.25
C ASN A 207 12.79 3.65 11.51
N GLN A 208 11.66 3.20 12.08
CA GLN A 208 10.33 3.31 11.48
C GLN A 208 9.64 4.58 11.98
N GLY A 209 9.90 5.69 11.30
CA GLY A 209 9.31 6.98 11.64
C GLY A 209 9.97 8.13 10.91
N TRP A 210 9.56 9.34 11.27
CA TRP A 210 10.07 10.58 10.69
C TRP A 210 10.60 11.51 11.78
N MET A 211 11.75 12.12 11.53
CA MET A 211 12.32 13.20 12.32
C MET A 211 11.75 14.52 11.84
N LEU A 212 11.10 15.26 12.72
CA LEU A 212 10.43 16.53 12.46
C LEU A 212 11.21 17.68 13.10
N GLN A 213 11.71 18.59 12.28
CA GLN A 213 12.42 19.78 12.71
C GLN A 213 11.47 20.96 12.87
N GLY A 214 11.74 21.84 13.85
CA GLY A 214 10.88 22.97 14.18
C GLY A 214 9.46 22.53 14.55
N ALA A 215 9.34 21.36 15.20
CA ALA A 215 8.06 20.79 15.55
C ALA A 215 7.43 21.50 16.76
N VAL A 216 6.12 21.75 16.65
CA VAL A 216 5.26 22.25 17.72
C VAL A 216 4.13 21.27 17.92
N VAL A 217 3.94 20.81 19.15
CA VAL A 217 2.87 19.88 19.52
C VAL A 217 1.71 20.66 20.12
N ARG A 218 0.51 20.50 19.57
CA ARG A 218 -0.72 21.17 20.03
C ARG A 218 -1.78 20.15 20.40
N HIS A 219 -2.41 20.33 21.54
CA HIS A 219 -3.53 19.48 21.96
C HIS A 219 -4.87 20.00 21.41
N ALA A 220 -5.73 19.11 20.98
CA ALA A 220 -7.09 19.45 20.59
C ALA A 220 -8.00 19.40 21.82
N GLY A 221 -8.25 20.53 22.47
CA GLY A 221 -9.26 20.66 23.51
C GLY A 221 -10.63 20.88 22.90
N HIS A 222 -11.62 20.06 23.27
CA HIS A 222 -13.06 20.24 22.97
C HIS A 222 -13.42 20.76 21.57
N GLY A 223 -12.88 20.13 20.52
CA GLY A 223 -13.27 20.43 19.13
C GLY A 223 -12.57 21.62 18.46
N VAL A 224 -11.74 22.36 19.17
CA VAL A 224 -10.90 23.44 18.62
C VAL A 224 -9.45 23.13 18.90
N LEU A 225 -8.59 23.20 17.88
CA LEU A 225 -7.13 23.16 18.05
C LEU A 225 -6.69 24.42 18.82
N GLY A 226 -6.85 24.39 20.15
CA GLY A 226 -6.38 25.43 21.06
C GLY A 226 -4.87 25.37 21.23
N ALA A 227 -4.24 26.50 21.49
CA ALA A 227 -2.87 26.50 22.00
C ALA A 227 -2.91 25.91 23.42
N TRP A 228 -2.24 24.80 23.62
CA TRP A 228 -1.92 24.33 24.97
C TRP A 228 -1.01 25.40 25.60
N PRO A 229 -1.30 25.92 26.80
CA PRO A 229 -0.53 27.03 27.35
C PRO A 229 0.97 26.74 27.40
N ASN A 230 1.35 25.49 27.60
CA ASN A 230 2.74 25.05 27.66
C ASN A 230 2.99 23.91 26.65
N SER A 231 2.58 24.10 25.41
CA SER A 231 2.79 23.08 24.34
C SER A 231 4.27 22.76 24.19
N PRO A 232 4.68 21.49 24.29
CA PRO A 232 6.08 21.11 24.07
C PRO A 232 6.49 21.43 22.62
N THR A 233 7.68 22.00 22.50
CA THR A 233 8.33 22.24 21.22
C THR A 233 9.68 21.52 21.21
N VAL A 234 10.31 21.43 20.06
CA VAL A 234 11.68 20.91 19.96
C VAL A 234 12.73 21.86 20.54
N GLU A 235 12.33 23.06 20.95
CA GLU A 235 13.17 24.07 21.58
C GLU A 235 12.95 24.13 23.09
N GLN A 236 11.74 23.86 23.57
CA GLN A 236 11.36 23.96 24.97
C GLN A 236 10.45 22.81 25.41
N VAL A 237 10.80 22.18 26.53
CA VAL A 237 10.01 21.11 27.15
C VAL A 237 9.67 21.52 28.57
N PHE A 238 8.38 21.74 28.86
CA PHE A 238 7.88 22.14 30.16
C PHE A 238 7.67 20.92 31.05
N THR A 239 7.89 21.08 32.36
CA THR A 239 7.69 20.03 33.33
C THR A 239 7.16 20.60 34.65
N THR A 240 6.29 19.88 35.32
CA THR A 240 5.80 20.20 36.65
C THR A 240 6.66 19.61 37.76
N GLN A 241 7.62 18.73 37.41
CA GLN A 241 8.49 18.08 38.37
C GLN A 241 9.56 19.07 38.87
N SER A 242 9.85 19.01 40.17
CA SER A 242 10.90 19.84 40.74
C SER A 242 12.28 19.37 40.25
N ARG A 243 13.22 20.32 40.10
CA ARG A 243 14.62 20.06 39.74
C ARG A 243 15.23 18.91 40.56
N GLU A 244 14.99 18.90 41.88
CA GLU A 244 15.54 17.89 42.80
C GLU A 244 14.95 16.50 42.54
N ALA A 245 13.66 16.40 42.22
CA ALA A 245 13.02 15.15 41.87
C ALA A 245 13.61 14.55 40.57
N LEU A 246 13.76 15.37 39.53
CA LEU A 246 14.38 14.97 38.26
C LEU A 246 15.82 14.50 38.44
N LEU A 247 16.63 15.21 39.23
CA LEU A 247 18.01 14.81 39.51
C LEU A 247 18.12 13.48 40.29
N ARG A 248 17.23 13.25 41.23
CA ARG A 248 17.18 11.95 41.96
C ARG A 248 16.81 10.80 41.00
N MET A 249 15.85 11.01 40.11
CA MET A 249 15.39 10.00 39.17
C MET A 249 16.46 9.66 38.13
N ILE A 250 17.14 10.66 37.58
CA ILE A 250 18.26 10.47 36.64
C ILE A 250 19.40 9.70 37.29
N ASN A 251 19.81 10.06 38.55
CA ASN A 251 20.87 9.40 39.26
C ASN A 251 20.53 7.96 39.68
N GLN A 252 19.26 7.63 39.84
CA GLN A 252 18.77 6.30 40.18
C GLN A 252 18.45 5.43 38.96
N GLN A 253 18.52 5.98 37.73
CA GLN A 253 18.14 5.30 36.51
C GLN A 253 16.71 4.70 36.55
N VAL A 254 15.80 5.39 37.23
CA VAL A 254 14.40 4.98 37.34
C VAL A 254 13.61 5.48 36.13
N ASP A 255 12.76 4.64 35.58
CA ASP A 255 11.80 5.03 34.54
C ASP A 255 10.90 6.15 35.08
N LEU A 256 10.88 7.28 34.39
CA LEU A 256 10.08 8.43 34.75
C LEU A 256 8.67 8.23 34.21
N ALA A 257 7.69 8.26 35.11
CA ALA A 257 6.29 8.37 34.68
C ALA A 257 6.11 9.69 33.91
N PRO A 258 5.32 9.71 32.83
CA PRO A 258 5.01 10.94 32.11
C PRO A 258 4.33 11.92 33.08
N ASP A 259 4.70 13.20 32.92
CA ASP A 259 4.05 14.30 33.64
C ASP A 259 2.57 14.35 33.27
N GLU A 260 1.66 14.23 34.24
CA GLU A 260 0.21 14.19 34.03
C GLU A 260 -0.33 15.46 33.32
N ILE A 261 0.34 16.61 33.49
CA ILE A 261 -0.08 17.88 32.89
C ILE A 261 0.47 18.05 31.48
N ASN A 262 1.75 17.74 31.29
CA ASN A 262 2.46 18.00 30.02
C ASN A 262 2.68 16.74 29.18
N GLY A 263 2.43 15.56 29.70
CA GLY A 263 2.60 14.27 28.99
C GLY A 263 4.04 14.00 28.55
N VAL A 264 5.05 14.58 29.23
CA VAL A 264 6.45 14.47 28.88
C VAL A 264 7.20 13.67 29.94
N ALA A 265 7.95 12.66 29.54
CA ALA A 265 8.84 11.88 30.39
C ALA A 265 10.28 11.98 29.91
N LEU A 266 11.22 12.23 30.83
CA LEU A 266 12.65 12.15 30.54
C LEU A 266 13.09 10.69 30.52
N HIS A 267 13.69 10.23 29.43
CA HIS A 267 14.14 8.85 29.30
C HIS A 267 15.39 8.58 30.15
N PRO A 268 15.52 7.41 30.82
CA PRO A 268 16.63 7.09 31.73
C PRO A 268 18.02 7.11 31.08
N THR A 269 18.11 6.97 29.76
CA THR A 269 19.40 7.02 29.02
C THR A 269 19.97 8.43 28.89
N SER A 270 19.23 9.46 29.32
CA SER A 270 19.72 10.85 29.30
C SER A 270 20.88 11.01 30.27
N ARG A 271 21.97 11.63 29.82
CA ARG A 271 23.18 11.79 30.61
C ARG A 271 23.22 13.16 31.28
N LEU A 272 23.28 13.15 32.61
CA LEU A 272 23.52 14.35 33.39
C LEU A 272 24.99 14.76 33.29
N VAL A 273 25.24 16.00 32.91
CA VAL A 273 26.57 16.65 32.95
C VAL A 273 26.48 17.78 33.94
N VAL A 274 27.18 17.66 35.04
CA VAL A 274 27.30 18.76 36.01
C VAL A 274 28.37 19.69 35.46
N SER A 275 27.98 20.91 35.07
CA SER A 275 28.93 21.95 34.75
C SER A 275 29.67 22.39 36.01
N GLU A 276 31.01 22.49 35.99
CA GLU A 276 31.77 23.01 37.10
C GLU A 276 31.29 24.42 37.46
N PRO A 277 31.08 24.72 38.77
CA PRO A 277 30.52 25.97 39.20
C PRO A 277 31.46 27.15 38.85
N LYS A 278 31.06 28.02 37.95
CA LYS A 278 31.64 29.34 37.81
C LYS A 278 31.06 30.21 38.94
N ASN A 279 31.88 30.55 39.92
CA ASN A 279 31.56 31.42 41.07
C ASN A 279 30.70 30.79 42.21
N GLY A 280 30.74 29.48 42.43
CA GLY A 280 30.15 28.89 43.64
C GLY A 280 28.65 28.72 43.67
N LEU A 281 27.94 29.05 42.59
CA LEU A 281 26.51 28.77 42.39
C LEU A 281 26.35 27.70 41.32
N TYR A 282 25.67 26.62 41.68
CA TYR A 282 25.25 25.56 40.73
C TYR A 282 24.05 26.07 39.91
N ASP A 283 24.31 26.92 38.92
CA ASP A 283 23.22 27.59 38.22
C ASP A 283 22.61 26.77 37.05
N ASP A 284 23.35 25.85 36.44
CA ASP A 284 22.84 25.18 35.28
C ASP A 284 22.90 23.62 35.41
N VAL A 285 21.75 22.99 35.49
CA VAL A 285 21.64 21.55 35.24
C VAL A 285 21.58 21.33 33.74
N VAL A 286 22.56 20.61 33.23
CA VAL A 286 22.69 20.35 31.78
C VAL A 286 22.63 18.85 31.52
N LEU A 287 21.81 18.47 30.55
CA LEU A 287 21.70 17.10 30.04
C LEU A 287 22.42 17.02 28.70
N GLN A 288 23.30 16.05 28.55
CA GLN A 288 23.92 15.72 27.27
C GLN A 288 23.11 14.62 26.59
N GLN A 289 22.79 14.85 25.31
CA GLN A 289 22.01 13.93 24.49
C GLN A 289 20.68 13.51 25.14
N PRO A 290 19.86 14.45 25.62
CA PRO A 290 18.60 14.13 26.26
C PRO A 290 17.64 13.45 25.32
N ARG A 291 16.76 12.63 25.90
CA ARG A 291 15.63 11.99 25.22
C ARG A 291 14.38 12.22 26.04
N PHE A 292 13.39 12.87 25.46
CA PHE A 292 12.09 13.12 26.07
C PHE A 292 11.02 12.37 25.33
N ASP A 293 10.31 11.46 25.99
CA ASP A 293 9.20 10.73 25.41
C ASP A 293 7.90 11.49 25.65
N LEU A 294 7.12 11.69 24.59
CA LEU A 294 5.85 12.40 24.60
C LEU A 294 4.69 11.42 24.67
N TRP A 295 3.78 11.67 25.59
CA TRP A 295 2.58 10.86 25.82
C TRP A 295 1.35 11.75 25.81
N VAL A 296 0.23 11.20 25.37
CA VAL A 296 -1.07 11.83 25.47
C VAL A 296 -1.96 10.97 26.34
N PHE A 297 -2.61 11.63 27.30
CA PHE A 297 -3.58 11.01 28.19
C PHE A 297 -4.96 11.04 27.51
N GLU A 298 -5.46 9.88 27.10
CA GLU A 298 -6.78 9.73 26.52
C GLU A 298 -7.72 9.10 27.55
N ARG A 299 -8.82 9.79 27.88
CA ARG A 299 -9.86 9.23 28.73
C ARG A 299 -10.92 8.56 27.87
N VAL A 300 -10.94 7.22 27.88
CA VAL A 300 -11.96 6.41 27.18
C VAL A 300 -12.87 5.79 28.24
N GLY A 301 -14.01 6.45 28.52
CA GLY A 301 -14.91 6.08 29.62
C GLY A 301 -14.25 6.28 30.99
N ASP A 302 -14.23 5.23 31.82
CA ASP A 302 -13.55 5.23 33.14
C ASP A 302 -12.08 4.80 33.10
N LYS A 303 -11.53 4.51 31.91
CA LYS A 303 -10.12 4.09 31.76
C LYS A 303 -9.30 5.24 31.17
N GLU A 304 -8.23 5.57 31.88
CA GLU A 304 -7.16 6.40 31.34
C GLU A 304 -6.22 5.53 30.49
N ASN A 305 -6.02 5.93 29.25
CA ASN A 305 -5.12 5.26 28.32
C ASN A 305 -4.03 6.23 27.91
N ASN A 306 -2.78 5.89 28.21
CA ASN A 306 -1.65 6.72 27.84
C ASN A 306 -1.14 6.28 26.46
N ARG A 307 -1.20 7.18 25.49
CA ARG A 307 -0.71 6.90 24.15
C ARG A 307 0.63 7.59 23.90
N TYR A 308 1.60 6.80 23.48
CA TYR A 308 2.89 7.33 23.03
C TYR A 308 2.75 8.08 21.71
N VAL A 309 3.26 9.29 21.66
CA VAL A 309 3.20 10.21 20.52
C VAL A 309 4.50 10.20 19.72
N GLY A 310 5.61 10.26 20.43
CA GLY A 310 6.94 10.36 19.82
C GLY A 310 8.01 10.71 20.84
N THR A 311 9.22 10.91 20.35
CA THR A 311 10.40 11.21 21.20
C THR A 311 11.10 12.47 20.67
N ILE A 312 11.37 13.44 21.56
CA ILE A 312 12.25 14.55 21.29
C ILE A 312 13.69 14.15 21.61
N LEU A 313 14.57 14.28 20.64
CA LEU A 313 16.02 14.17 20.80
C LEU A 313 16.63 15.56 20.70
N ALA A 314 17.63 15.86 21.53
CA ALA A 314 18.43 17.06 21.39
C ALA A 314 19.92 16.75 21.62
N ASP A 315 20.80 17.68 21.32
CA ASP A 315 22.22 17.58 21.64
C ASP A 315 22.45 17.91 23.12
N TRP A 316 21.79 18.96 23.58
CA TRP A 316 21.86 19.47 24.94
C TRP A 316 20.50 19.92 25.42
N ALA A 317 20.24 19.82 26.73
CA ALA A 317 19.12 20.46 27.40
C ALA A 317 19.63 21.18 28.64
N VAL A 318 19.24 22.44 28.79
CA VAL A 318 19.58 23.29 29.91
C VAL A 318 18.33 23.55 30.73
N TRP A 319 18.40 23.31 32.05
CA TRP A 319 17.29 23.60 32.94
C TRP A 319 17.18 25.10 33.14
N ARG A 320 15.98 25.65 32.97
CA ARG A 320 15.61 26.99 33.29
C ARG A 320 14.60 26.98 34.42
N ASP A 321 15.01 27.49 35.57
CA ASP A 321 14.14 27.66 36.71
C ASP A 321 13.24 28.90 36.51
N GLN A 322 12.11 28.97 37.24
CA GLN A 322 11.23 30.16 37.19
C GLN A 322 12.03 31.43 37.52
N ALA A 323 12.28 32.25 36.53
CA ALA A 323 12.96 33.53 36.72
C ALA A 323 11.94 34.66 36.73
N LYS A 324 11.62 35.16 37.95
CA LYS A 324 10.90 36.41 38.23
C LYS A 324 9.38 36.45 37.88
N GLU A 325 8.61 37.12 38.77
CA GLU A 325 7.17 37.35 38.61
C GLU A 325 6.78 37.70 37.18
N GLY A 326 6.04 36.80 36.53
CA GLY A 326 5.46 36.95 35.21
C GLY A 326 6.04 36.05 34.09
N ASP A 327 7.06 35.23 34.36
CA ASP A 327 7.68 34.38 33.36
C ASP A 327 7.27 32.92 33.45
N LEU A 328 7.44 32.22 32.33
CA LEU A 328 7.04 30.84 32.02
C LEU A 328 7.41 29.85 33.12
N ASP A 329 6.58 28.81 33.25
CA ASP A 329 6.84 27.65 34.11
C ASP A 329 8.23 27.03 33.87
N ALA A 330 8.80 26.36 34.87
CA ALA A 330 10.10 25.71 34.74
C ALA A 330 10.14 24.76 33.51
N HIS A 331 11.21 24.88 32.73
CA HIS A 331 11.35 24.15 31.48
C HIS A 331 12.79 23.79 31.15
N TRP A 332 12.91 22.80 30.25
CA TRP A 332 14.15 22.47 29.56
C TRP A 332 14.27 23.25 28.26
N GLU A 333 15.33 24.02 28.12
CA GLU A 333 15.71 24.67 26.86
C GLU A 333 16.61 23.71 26.06
N LEU A 334 16.18 23.35 24.83
CA LEU A 334 16.81 22.35 24.01
C LEU A 334 17.64 22.95 22.90
N THR A 335 18.82 22.40 22.66
CA THR A 335 19.69 22.77 21.54
C THR A 335 19.59 21.67 20.46
N ASN A 336 19.33 22.08 19.21
CA ASN A 336 19.15 21.18 18.06
C ASN A 336 18.09 20.09 18.30
N GLY A 337 16.97 20.46 18.90
CA GLY A 337 15.88 19.55 19.16
C GLY A 337 15.20 19.05 17.88
N VAL A 338 14.86 17.78 17.83
CA VAL A 338 14.12 17.15 16.73
C VAL A 338 13.12 16.16 17.31
N LEU A 339 11.88 16.19 16.81
CA LEU A 339 10.83 15.27 17.23
C LEU A 339 10.78 14.06 16.31
N PHE A 340 10.97 12.87 16.86
CA PHE A 340 10.72 11.61 16.17
C PHE A 340 9.27 11.17 16.37
N VAL A 341 8.56 10.90 15.28
CA VAL A 341 7.20 10.34 15.30
C VAL A 341 7.22 8.99 14.62
N PRO A 342 6.89 7.90 15.36
CA PRO A 342 6.85 6.55 14.79
C PRO A 342 5.67 6.40 13.83
N THR A 343 5.91 5.77 12.68
CA THR A 343 4.88 5.49 11.67
C THR A 343 5.35 4.44 10.67
N ASP A 344 4.42 3.68 10.11
CA ASP A 344 4.63 2.74 9.00
C ASP A 344 4.83 3.43 7.64
N LEU A 345 4.52 4.73 7.55
CA LEU A 345 4.65 5.52 6.33
C LEU A 345 6.12 5.75 5.94
N SER A 346 6.73 4.76 5.32
CA SER A 346 8.06 4.89 4.74
C SER A 346 8.06 5.76 3.47
N THR A 347 9.21 6.21 3.00
CA THR A 347 9.37 6.88 1.68
C THR A 347 8.72 6.06 0.57
N ARG A 348 8.97 4.74 0.57
CA ARG A 348 8.38 3.81 -0.40
C ARG A 348 6.85 3.76 -0.31
N ALA A 349 6.29 3.70 0.90
CA ALA A 349 4.85 3.68 1.12
C ALA A 349 4.18 4.98 0.65
N LEU A 350 4.80 6.13 0.88
CA LEU A 350 4.29 7.43 0.42
C LEU A 350 4.29 7.55 -1.10
N VAL A 351 5.38 7.12 -1.76
CA VAL A 351 5.46 7.09 -3.22
C VAL A 351 4.41 6.15 -3.81
N LEU A 352 4.26 4.95 -3.23
CA LEU A 352 3.27 3.98 -3.69
C LEU A 352 1.85 4.53 -3.58
N ARG A 353 1.51 5.16 -2.45
CA ARG A 353 0.18 5.73 -2.20
C ARG A 353 -0.15 6.98 -3.05
N GLN A 354 0.80 7.49 -3.82
CA GLN A 354 0.55 8.53 -4.84
C GLN A 354 -0.21 7.96 -6.04
N SER A 355 0.04 6.69 -6.40
CA SER A 355 -0.66 6.02 -7.50
C SER A 355 -2.14 5.80 -7.15
N SER A 356 -3.04 6.01 -8.13
CA SER A 356 -4.46 5.67 -7.98
C SER A 356 -4.68 4.17 -7.74
N SER A 357 -3.78 3.33 -8.27
CA SER A 357 -3.84 1.87 -8.15
C SER A 357 -3.00 1.31 -6.99
N TRP A 358 -2.62 2.13 -6.01
CA TRP A 358 -1.73 1.74 -4.93
C TRP A 358 -2.19 0.49 -4.15
N LEU A 359 -3.50 0.31 -3.98
CA LEU A 359 -4.08 -0.87 -3.32
C LEU A 359 -3.83 -2.15 -4.11
N GLU A 360 -3.73 -2.07 -5.43
CA GLU A 360 -3.45 -3.21 -6.29
C GLU A 360 -2.01 -3.70 -6.17
N TYR A 361 -1.11 -2.84 -5.69
CA TYR A 361 0.31 -3.15 -5.49
C TYR A 361 0.65 -3.65 -4.08
N LEU A 362 -0.31 -3.63 -3.15
CA LEU A 362 -0.13 -4.16 -1.81
C LEU A 362 -0.42 -5.66 -1.75
N PRO A 363 0.26 -6.45 -0.91
CA PRO A 363 -0.14 -7.83 -0.64
C PRO A 363 -1.48 -7.86 0.10
N LEU A 364 -2.23 -8.96 -0.04
CA LEU A 364 -3.56 -9.13 0.57
C LEU A 364 -3.51 -8.92 2.09
N ARG A 365 -2.43 -9.38 2.74
CA ARG A 365 -2.21 -9.18 4.17
C ARG A 365 -2.24 -7.70 4.58
N ASP A 366 -1.64 -6.81 3.78
CA ASP A 366 -1.59 -5.39 4.10
C ASP A 366 -2.91 -4.69 3.73
N VAL A 367 -3.59 -5.16 2.68
CA VAL A 367 -4.96 -4.73 2.36
C VAL A 367 -5.92 -5.08 3.50
N THR A 368 -5.85 -6.30 4.06
CA THR A 368 -6.71 -6.70 5.19
C THR A 368 -6.42 -5.92 6.46
N LYS A 369 -5.16 -5.54 6.73
CA LYS A 369 -4.84 -4.64 7.85
C LYS A 369 -5.54 -3.29 7.73
N LEU A 370 -5.66 -2.72 6.52
CA LEU A 370 -6.38 -1.46 6.31
C LEU A 370 -7.87 -1.57 6.67
N LEU A 371 -8.47 -2.77 6.56
CA LEU A 371 -9.87 -3.01 6.93
C LEU A 371 -10.08 -3.07 8.45
N THR A 372 -9.06 -3.38 9.23
CA THR A 372 -9.15 -3.38 10.70
C THR A 372 -9.23 -1.96 11.26
N PHE A 373 -8.85 -0.94 10.46
CA PHE A 373 -9.00 0.47 10.81
C PHE A 373 -10.35 0.97 10.31
N ASP A 374 -11.37 0.78 11.13
CA ASP A 374 -12.73 1.25 10.86
C ASP A 374 -12.72 2.74 10.46
N GLN A 375 -13.27 3.08 9.29
CA GLN A 375 -13.31 4.43 8.70
C GLN A 375 -11.98 5.01 8.14
N ALA A 376 -10.96 4.21 7.84
CA ALA A 376 -9.81 4.71 7.10
C ALA A 376 -10.24 5.21 5.70
N VAL A 377 -9.66 6.34 5.27
CA VAL A 377 -9.83 6.81 3.89
C VAL A 377 -9.37 5.69 2.94
N GLY A 378 -10.29 5.15 2.13
CA GLY A 378 -10.01 4.03 1.24
C GLY A 378 -10.43 2.64 1.76
N ALA A 379 -11.13 2.55 2.90
CA ALA A 379 -11.59 1.25 3.43
C ALA A 379 -12.53 0.51 2.46
N LYS A 380 -13.45 1.24 1.81
CA LYS A 380 -14.37 0.66 0.80
C LYS A 380 -13.60 0.11 -0.41
N GLU A 381 -12.59 0.84 -0.89
CA GLU A 381 -11.72 0.42 -1.99
C GLU A 381 -10.83 -0.76 -1.59
N ALA A 382 -10.35 -0.78 -0.35
CA ALA A 382 -9.58 -1.91 0.18
C ALA A 382 -10.44 -3.18 0.29
N GLU A 383 -11.69 -3.06 0.77
CA GLU A 383 -12.65 -4.15 0.83
C GLU A 383 -12.97 -4.69 -0.59
N LEU A 384 -13.22 -3.78 -1.55
CA LEU A 384 -13.43 -4.15 -2.94
C LEU A 384 -12.21 -4.90 -3.52
N THR A 385 -11.01 -4.38 -3.27
CA THR A 385 -9.76 -5.00 -3.74
C THR A 385 -9.57 -6.39 -3.16
N MET A 386 -9.86 -6.58 -1.87
CA MET A 386 -9.80 -7.88 -1.21
C MET A 386 -10.75 -8.89 -1.87
N HIS A 387 -12.03 -8.53 -2.03
CA HIS A 387 -13.01 -9.40 -2.66
C HIS A 387 -12.70 -9.65 -4.13
N ALA A 388 -12.23 -8.63 -4.87
CA ALA A 388 -11.86 -8.77 -6.28
C ALA A 388 -10.73 -9.80 -6.45
N ARG A 389 -9.71 -9.80 -5.60
CA ARG A 389 -8.62 -10.79 -5.64
C ARG A 389 -9.07 -12.21 -5.36
N MET A 390 -10.07 -12.39 -4.49
CA MET A 390 -10.65 -13.72 -4.22
C MET A 390 -11.48 -14.24 -5.37
N THR A 391 -12.21 -13.34 -6.05
CA THR A 391 -13.09 -13.73 -7.17
C THR A 391 -12.37 -13.90 -8.50
N GLU A 392 -11.21 -13.26 -8.69
CA GLU A 392 -10.47 -13.25 -9.96
C GLU A 392 -10.08 -14.63 -10.48
N PRO A 393 -9.53 -15.57 -9.69
CA PRO A 393 -9.27 -16.94 -10.16
C PRO A 393 -10.55 -17.67 -10.60
N ILE A 394 -11.67 -17.38 -9.94
CA ILE A 394 -12.97 -17.97 -10.24
C ILE A 394 -13.50 -17.39 -11.56
N TYR A 395 -13.32 -16.09 -11.80
CA TYR A 395 -13.67 -15.46 -13.08
C TYR A 395 -12.94 -16.09 -14.26
N ASN A 396 -11.66 -16.45 -14.12
CA ASN A 396 -10.90 -17.07 -15.19
C ASN A 396 -11.52 -18.41 -15.63
N VAL A 397 -11.98 -19.21 -14.67
CA VAL A 397 -12.70 -20.45 -14.94
C VAL A 397 -14.09 -20.18 -15.50
N LEU A 398 -14.80 -19.20 -14.95
CA LEU A 398 -16.13 -18.81 -15.43
C LEU A 398 -16.12 -18.38 -16.89
N LEU A 399 -15.20 -17.50 -17.26
CA LEU A 399 -15.03 -17.01 -18.63
C LEU A 399 -14.70 -18.15 -19.60
N LEU A 400 -13.85 -19.09 -19.17
CA LEU A 400 -13.55 -20.28 -19.93
C LEU A 400 -14.83 -21.10 -20.17
N LEU A 401 -15.58 -21.40 -19.12
CA LEU A 401 -16.82 -22.21 -19.21
C LEU A 401 -17.90 -21.48 -20.03
N LEU A 402 -17.95 -20.16 -20.00
CA LEU A 402 -18.87 -19.36 -20.80
C LEU A 402 -18.51 -19.40 -22.30
N GLY A 403 -17.22 -19.41 -22.63
CA GLY A 403 -16.73 -19.38 -24.02
C GLY A 403 -16.76 -20.76 -24.73
N VAL A 404 -16.45 -21.82 -24.00
CA VAL A 404 -16.30 -23.17 -24.53
C VAL A 404 -17.55 -23.69 -25.29
N PRO A 405 -18.78 -23.53 -24.80
CA PRO A 405 -20.00 -24.05 -25.47
C PRO A 405 -20.16 -23.57 -26.90
N PHE A 406 -19.83 -22.33 -27.18
CA PHE A 406 -19.97 -21.74 -28.52
C PHE A 406 -19.04 -22.38 -29.57
N ILE A 407 -17.86 -22.85 -29.13
CA ILE A 407 -16.88 -23.48 -30.03
C ILE A 407 -17.22 -24.96 -30.28
N LEU A 408 -17.78 -25.58 -29.27
CA LEU A 408 -18.17 -26.97 -29.32
C LEU A 408 -19.56 -27.18 -29.92
N SER A 409 -20.31 -26.09 -30.21
CA SER A 409 -21.61 -26.18 -30.89
C SER A 409 -21.43 -26.78 -32.27
N ARG A 410 -22.37 -27.66 -32.66
CA ARG A 410 -22.39 -28.42 -33.90
C ARG A 410 -22.51 -27.57 -35.17
N GLU A 411 -22.57 -26.25 -35.03
CA GLU A 411 -22.67 -25.32 -36.16
C GLU A 411 -21.37 -25.26 -36.97
N ARG A 412 -21.52 -25.46 -38.27
CA ARG A 412 -20.46 -25.62 -39.26
C ARG A 412 -19.66 -24.33 -39.55
N ASN A 413 -20.09 -23.18 -38.99
CA ASN A 413 -19.46 -21.86 -39.18
C ASN A 413 -18.59 -21.47 -37.97
N LEU A 414 -17.31 -21.84 -38.03
CA LEU A 414 -16.32 -21.50 -37.00
C LEU A 414 -16.26 -19.95 -36.72
N LYS A 415 -16.48 -19.12 -37.77
CA LYS A 415 -16.50 -17.65 -37.64
C LYS A 415 -17.66 -17.17 -36.78
N THR A 416 -18.88 -17.74 -36.98
CA THR A 416 -20.05 -17.38 -36.17
C THR A 416 -19.89 -17.83 -34.72
N SER A 417 -19.40 -19.04 -34.50
CA SER A 417 -19.15 -19.58 -33.17
C SER A 417 -18.09 -18.78 -32.40
N ALA A 418 -17.00 -18.39 -33.07
CA ALA A 418 -15.97 -17.53 -32.47
C ALA A 418 -16.53 -16.12 -32.15
N GLY A 419 -17.38 -15.56 -33.02
CA GLY A 419 -18.03 -14.27 -32.78
C GLY A 419 -18.97 -14.30 -31.56
N LEU A 420 -19.79 -15.35 -31.43
CA LEU A 420 -20.70 -15.55 -30.29
C LEU A 420 -19.91 -15.75 -28.98
N CYS A 421 -18.83 -16.55 -29.03
CA CYS A 421 -17.95 -16.74 -27.89
C CYS A 421 -17.36 -15.40 -27.43
N MET A 422 -16.83 -14.59 -28.38
CA MET A 422 -16.26 -13.28 -28.08
C MET A 422 -17.32 -12.34 -27.49
N LEU A 423 -18.53 -12.34 -28.04
CA LEU A 423 -19.64 -11.51 -27.53
C LEU A 423 -20.04 -11.91 -26.11
N ALA A 424 -20.14 -13.20 -25.80
CA ALA A 424 -20.45 -13.69 -24.46
C ALA A 424 -19.36 -13.31 -23.43
N VAL A 425 -18.11 -13.50 -23.79
CA VAL A 425 -16.97 -13.13 -22.95
C VAL A 425 -16.90 -11.61 -22.74
N MET A 426 -17.06 -10.82 -23.81
CA MET A 426 -17.07 -9.35 -23.73
C MET A 426 -18.24 -8.84 -22.89
N SER A 427 -19.43 -9.44 -23.00
CA SER A 427 -20.58 -9.03 -22.19
C SER A 427 -20.32 -9.27 -20.69
N CYS A 428 -19.67 -10.36 -20.35
CA CYS A 428 -19.25 -10.65 -18.97
C CYS A 428 -18.21 -9.64 -18.48
N PHE A 429 -17.18 -9.32 -19.26
CA PHE A 429 -16.19 -8.30 -18.91
C PHE A 429 -16.82 -6.92 -18.76
N MET A 430 -17.71 -6.53 -19.65
CA MET A 430 -18.42 -5.26 -19.57
C MET A 430 -19.27 -5.18 -18.30
N PHE A 431 -19.93 -6.29 -17.93
CA PHE A 431 -20.72 -6.36 -16.71
C PHE A 431 -19.81 -6.25 -15.45
N ILE A 432 -18.67 -6.95 -15.42
CA ILE A 432 -17.67 -6.83 -14.35
C ILE A 432 -17.21 -5.38 -14.22
N TYR A 433 -16.91 -4.72 -15.34
CA TYR A 433 -16.50 -3.32 -15.37
C TYR A 433 -17.59 -2.40 -14.83
N LEU A 434 -18.84 -2.57 -15.25
CA LEU A 434 -19.98 -1.80 -14.76
C LEU A 434 -20.17 -1.98 -13.24
N CYS A 435 -20.10 -3.22 -12.74
CA CYS A 435 -20.22 -3.51 -11.32
C CYS A 435 -19.15 -2.79 -10.47
N LYS A 436 -17.94 -2.64 -10.98
CA LYS A 436 -16.87 -1.90 -10.27
C LYS A 436 -17.21 -0.42 -10.07
N HIS A 437 -18.00 0.20 -10.95
CA HIS A 437 -18.32 1.63 -10.93
C HIS A 437 -19.69 1.95 -10.30
N LEU A 438 -20.51 0.94 -10.01
CA LEU A 438 -21.79 1.14 -9.33
C LEU A 438 -21.59 1.44 -7.84
N ASP A 439 -22.41 2.32 -7.27
CA ASP A 439 -22.35 2.64 -5.84
C ASP A 439 -23.15 1.62 -5.02
N MET A 440 -22.57 0.45 -4.82
CA MET A 440 -23.11 -0.68 -4.06
C MET A 440 -22.10 -1.12 -3.00
N LEU A 441 -22.50 -2.06 -2.14
CA LEU A 441 -21.60 -2.69 -1.18
C LEU A 441 -20.38 -3.31 -1.89
N PRO A 442 -19.14 -3.10 -1.39
CA PRO A 442 -17.92 -3.58 -2.06
C PRO A 442 -17.91 -5.08 -2.31
N SER A 443 -18.39 -5.88 -1.35
CA SER A 443 -18.54 -7.33 -1.50
C SER A 443 -19.50 -7.68 -2.63
N LEU A 444 -20.64 -7.00 -2.73
CA LEU A 444 -21.62 -7.25 -3.79
C LEU A 444 -21.06 -6.92 -5.18
N ARG A 445 -20.30 -5.81 -5.32
CA ARG A 445 -19.63 -5.44 -6.58
C ARG A 445 -18.74 -6.55 -7.13
N ALA A 446 -18.00 -7.22 -6.24
CA ALA A 446 -17.10 -8.30 -6.63
C ALA A 446 -17.80 -9.62 -6.90
N TRP A 447 -18.87 -9.97 -6.18
CA TRP A 447 -19.52 -11.28 -6.30
C TRP A 447 -20.69 -11.31 -7.29
N LEU A 448 -21.32 -10.17 -7.59
CA LEU A 448 -22.50 -10.09 -8.46
C LEU A 448 -22.29 -10.67 -9.87
N PRO A 449 -21.16 -10.44 -10.57
CA PRO A 449 -20.95 -11.07 -11.87
C PRO A 449 -20.90 -12.60 -11.81
N LEU A 450 -20.34 -13.19 -10.73
CA LEU A 450 -20.36 -14.65 -10.53
C LEU A 450 -21.76 -15.18 -10.32
N LEU A 451 -22.58 -14.45 -9.56
CA LEU A 451 -23.97 -14.83 -9.31
C LEU A 451 -24.83 -14.79 -10.57
N VAL A 452 -24.57 -13.86 -11.49
CA VAL A 452 -25.31 -13.71 -12.76
C VAL A 452 -24.81 -14.68 -13.81
N PHE A 453 -23.51 -14.71 -14.07
CA PHE A 453 -22.93 -15.50 -15.17
C PHE A 453 -22.61 -16.95 -14.79
N GLY A 454 -22.49 -17.27 -13.50
CA GLY A 454 -22.26 -18.63 -13.02
C GLY A 454 -23.38 -19.62 -13.45
N PRO A 455 -24.64 -19.35 -13.15
CA PRO A 455 -25.76 -20.14 -13.62
C PRO A 455 -25.85 -20.23 -15.15
N ILE A 456 -25.58 -19.11 -15.85
CA ILE A 456 -25.59 -19.10 -17.33
C ILE A 456 -24.52 -20.04 -17.88
N ALA A 457 -23.29 -19.96 -17.35
CA ALA A 457 -22.20 -20.84 -17.75
C ALA A 457 -22.53 -22.31 -17.47
N ALA A 458 -23.12 -22.63 -16.31
CA ALA A 458 -23.51 -23.98 -15.94
C ALA A 458 -24.56 -24.54 -16.91
N VAL A 459 -25.61 -23.77 -17.21
CA VAL A 459 -26.68 -24.18 -18.17
C VAL A 459 -26.13 -24.34 -19.57
N THR A 460 -25.26 -23.40 -20.03
CA THR A 460 -24.67 -23.49 -21.37
C THR A 460 -23.74 -24.68 -21.52
N VAL A 461 -22.96 -25.03 -20.50
CA VAL A 461 -22.11 -26.25 -20.51
C VAL A 461 -22.95 -27.51 -20.47
N ASP A 462 -24.04 -27.56 -19.67
CA ASP A 462 -24.94 -28.73 -19.63
C ASP A 462 -25.72 -28.94 -20.94
N SER A 463 -26.02 -27.85 -21.65
CA SER A 463 -26.70 -27.87 -22.94
C SER A 463 -25.88 -28.53 -24.08
N ILE A 464 -24.58 -28.70 -23.90
CA ILE A 464 -23.66 -29.39 -24.81
C ILE A 464 -23.87 -30.91 -24.60
N LYS A 465 -25.12 -31.39 -24.81
CA LYS A 465 -25.37 -32.81 -24.78
C LYS A 465 -24.77 -33.45 -26.05
N THR A 466 -23.92 -34.38 -25.84
CA THR A 466 -23.36 -35.31 -26.84
C THR A 466 -24.44 -36.25 -27.38
#